data_1c9c9c7a09d0bfd2ea62edee1bb6402f
#
_entry.id   1c9c9c7a09d0bfd2ea62edee1bb6402f
#
_cell.length_a   1.000
_cell.length_b   1.000
_cell.length_c   1.000
_cell.angle_alpha   90.00
_cell.angle_beta   90.00
_cell.angle_gamma   90.00
#
_symmetry.space_group_name_H-M   'P 1'
#
loop_
_entity.id
_entity.type
_entity.pdbx_description
1 polymer ?
#
loop_
_entity_poly.entity_id
_entity_poly.type
_entity_poly.pdbx_seq_one_letter_code
_entity_poly.pdbx_strand_id
1 'polypeptide(L)'
;MKPKLIFSLILGMAILFALDIQAQTPKKTGATITGTVLDADGKPVAKASVTCETSSGMKPRAVHTDSKGRFFITGLKQESYDLRASRNGAYSDWERNLPLGKSQTKNVTLQLLNGNTATSAVPASKKH
;
A
#
# COMPACT_ATOMS: atom_id res chain seq x y z
N MET A 1 -30.52 44.57 26.89
CA MET A 1 -31.35 43.71 26.27
C MET A 1 -30.91 43.24 24.98
N LYS A 2 -30.55 44.06 24.12
CA LYS A 2 -30.16 43.69 22.80
C LYS A 2 -28.91 42.86 22.70
N PRO A 3 -27.93 43.03 23.53
CA PRO A 3 -26.67 42.29 23.38
C PRO A 3 -26.83 40.81 23.51
N LYS A 4 -27.85 40.38 24.18
CA LYS A 4 -28.00 38.98 24.37
C LYS A 4 -28.25 38.21 23.11
N LEU A 5 -28.84 38.81 22.14
CA LEU A 5 -29.16 38.17 20.93
C LEU A 5 -27.91 37.80 20.11
N ILE A 6 -26.91 38.62 20.27
CA ILE A 6 -25.70 38.44 19.52
C ILE A 6 -24.97 37.20 19.95
N PHE A 7 -25.02 36.88 21.21
CA PHE A 7 -24.32 35.71 21.69
C PHE A 7 -24.89 34.43 21.13
N SER A 8 -26.18 34.40 20.95
CA SER A 8 -26.78 33.20 20.43
C SER A 8 -26.32 32.90 19.06
N LEU A 9 -26.15 33.90 18.25
CA LEU A 9 -25.74 33.70 16.91
C LEU A 9 -24.35 33.12 16.78
N ILE A 10 -23.48 33.63 17.61
CA ILE A 10 -22.10 33.17 17.55
C ILE A 10 -22.00 31.72 17.94
N LEU A 11 -22.76 31.32 18.89
CA LEU A 11 -22.71 29.96 19.34
C LEU A 11 -23.20 29.04 18.27
N GLY A 12 -24.21 29.43 17.53
CA GLY A 12 -24.73 28.60 16.50
C GLY A 12 -23.73 28.32 15.38
N MET A 13 -22.94 29.31 15.05
CA MET A 13 -21.98 29.14 14.01
C MET A 13 -20.89 28.17 14.38
N ALA A 14 -20.50 28.22 15.61
CA ALA A 14 -19.43 27.33 16.04
C ALA A 14 -19.84 25.88 15.92
N ILE A 15 -21.07 25.60 16.20
CA ILE A 15 -21.53 24.23 16.12
C ILE A 15 -21.56 23.72 14.72
N LEU A 16 -22.02 24.55 13.80
CA LEU A 16 -22.08 24.12 12.42
C LEU A 16 -20.72 23.81 11.87
N PHE A 17 -19.77 24.60 12.26
CA PHE A 17 -18.45 24.40 11.75
C PHE A 17 -17.89 23.05 12.18
N ALA A 18 -18.21 22.62 13.35
CA ALA A 18 -17.69 21.38 13.84
C ALA A 18 -18.22 20.16 13.08
N LEU A 19 -19.44 20.26 12.61
CA LEU A 19 -20.02 19.12 11.91
C LEU A 19 -19.40 18.81 10.57
N ASP A 20 -18.93 19.81 9.92
CA ASP A 20 -18.40 19.60 8.60
C ASP A 20 -17.22 18.67 8.56
N ILE A 21 -16.47 18.62 9.57
CA ILE A 21 -15.27 17.85 9.56
C ILE A 21 -15.49 16.38 9.47
N GLN A 22 -16.55 15.90 10.01
CA GLN A 22 -16.76 14.52 10.03
C GLN A 22 -17.28 13.89 8.79
N ALA A 23 -17.81 14.64 7.93
CA ALA A 23 -18.46 14.11 6.77
C ALA A 23 -17.51 13.68 5.68
N GLN A 24 -16.26 13.95 5.86
CA GLN A 24 -15.35 13.76 4.77
C GLN A 24 -14.65 12.43 4.65
N THR A 25 -14.83 11.56 5.54
CA THR A 25 -14.05 10.32 5.52
C THR A 25 -14.55 9.36 4.47
N PRO A 26 -13.82 9.14 3.41
CA PRO A 26 -14.29 8.22 2.37
C PRO A 26 -14.17 6.81 2.88
N LYS A 27 -15.07 5.97 2.43
CA LYS A 27 -15.05 4.60 2.83
C LYS A 27 -14.36 3.77 1.79
N LYS A 28 -13.33 3.07 2.11
CA LYS A 28 -12.66 2.22 1.16
C LYS A 28 -13.32 0.88 1.10
N THR A 29 -13.43 0.34 -0.09
CA THR A 29 -13.98 -0.99 -0.25
C THR A 29 -12.85 -1.90 -0.68
N GLY A 30 -12.91 -3.14 -0.26
CA GLY A 30 -11.90 -4.11 -0.62
C GLY A 30 -10.74 -4.12 0.36
N ALA A 31 -9.84 -5.05 0.14
CA ALA A 31 -8.68 -5.22 1.00
C ALA A 31 -7.51 -4.40 0.47
N THR A 32 -6.51 -4.22 1.30
CA THR A 32 -5.36 -3.38 0.95
C THR A 32 -4.05 -4.07 1.34
N ILE A 33 -3.07 -3.97 0.48
CA ILE A 33 -1.71 -4.39 0.83
C ILE A 33 -0.88 -3.12 0.82
N THR A 34 -0.17 -2.87 1.92
CA THR A 34 0.74 -1.75 2.02
C THR A 34 2.13 -2.32 2.24
N GLY A 35 3.13 -1.53 2.01
CA GLY A 35 4.46 -2.02 2.31
C GLY A 35 5.55 -1.04 1.98
N THR A 36 6.77 -1.53 2.13
CA THR A 36 7.97 -0.75 1.88
C THR A 36 8.92 -1.57 1.04
N VAL A 37 9.61 -0.91 0.13
CA VAL A 37 10.66 -1.57 -0.64
C VAL A 37 12.00 -1.02 -0.15
N LEU A 38 12.89 -1.92 0.20
CA LEU A 38 14.22 -1.57 0.68
C LEU A 38 15.27 -2.06 -0.31
N ASP A 39 16.42 -1.42 -0.34
CA ASP A 39 17.51 -1.91 -1.19
C ASP A 39 18.31 -2.93 -0.39
N ALA A 40 19.39 -3.41 -0.97
CA ALA A 40 20.20 -4.46 -0.31
C ALA A 40 20.80 -3.99 1.01
N ASP A 41 20.94 -2.69 1.18
CA ASP A 41 21.49 -2.13 2.41
C ASP A 41 20.41 -1.76 3.42
N GLY A 42 19.17 -2.04 3.10
CA GLY A 42 18.07 -1.75 4.01
C GLY A 42 17.51 -0.34 3.92
N LYS A 43 17.84 0.39 2.87
CA LYS A 43 17.35 1.75 2.72
C LYS A 43 16.10 1.77 1.84
N PRO A 44 15.17 2.69 2.11
CA PRO A 44 13.95 2.77 1.31
C PRO A 44 14.26 3.13 -0.15
N VAL A 45 13.51 2.56 -1.07
CA VAL A 45 13.72 2.78 -2.49
C VAL A 45 12.50 3.46 -3.10
N ALA A 46 12.70 4.68 -3.61
CA ALA A 46 11.64 5.41 -4.28
C ALA A 46 11.50 4.93 -5.71
N LYS A 47 10.30 5.03 -6.23
CA LYS A 47 10.01 4.68 -7.62
C LYS A 47 10.32 3.24 -8.00
N ALA A 48 10.29 2.37 -7.03
CA ALA A 48 10.43 0.95 -7.33
C ALA A 48 9.08 0.44 -7.84
N SER A 49 9.12 -0.51 -8.73
CA SER A 49 7.91 -1.10 -9.26
C SER A 49 7.54 -2.31 -8.41
N VAL A 50 6.31 -2.38 -7.96
CA VAL A 50 5.84 -3.52 -7.18
C VAL A 50 4.76 -4.20 -7.98
N THR A 51 5.01 -5.44 -8.38
CA THR A 51 4.05 -6.23 -9.12
C THR A 51 3.25 -7.07 -8.14
N CYS A 52 1.95 -7.09 -8.31
CA CYS A 52 1.06 -7.85 -7.47
C CYS A 52 0.11 -8.63 -8.37
N GLU A 53 0.00 -9.91 -8.15
CA GLU A 53 -0.93 -10.73 -8.89
C GLU A 53 -1.54 -11.75 -7.96
N THR A 54 -2.64 -12.35 -8.35
CA THR A 54 -3.20 -13.40 -7.50
C THR A 54 -2.24 -14.57 -7.56
N SER A 55 -2.27 -15.41 -6.55
CA SER A 55 -1.37 -16.55 -6.51
C SER A 55 -1.61 -17.54 -7.63
N SER A 56 -2.73 -17.42 -8.31
CA SER A 56 -2.97 -18.22 -9.49
C SER A 56 -2.38 -17.57 -10.75
N GLY A 57 -1.73 -16.41 -10.58
CA GLY A 57 -1.07 -15.75 -11.70
C GLY A 57 -1.98 -14.85 -12.52
N MET A 58 -3.13 -14.50 -12.00
CA MET A 58 -4.06 -13.67 -12.76
C MET A 58 -4.09 -12.24 -12.32
N LYS A 59 -4.61 -11.40 -13.17
CA LYS A 59 -4.82 -9.99 -12.88
C LYS A 59 -3.61 -9.28 -12.30
N PRO A 60 -2.50 -9.28 -13.00
CA PRO A 60 -1.31 -8.60 -12.49
C PRO A 60 -1.53 -7.09 -12.44
N ARG A 61 -0.99 -6.47 -11.43
CA ARG A 61 -1.05 -5.01 -11.25
C ARG A 61 0.33 -4.54 -10.86
N ALA A 62 0.64 -3.32 -11.18
CA ALA A 62 1.91 -2.74 -10.77
C ALA A 62 1.67 -1.37 -10.17
N VAL A 63 2.33 -1.09 -9.06
CA VAL A 63 2.30 0.22 -8.45
C VAL A 63 3.75 0.63 -8.21
N HIS A 64 3.96 1.89 -7.86
CA HIS A 64 5.31 2.38 -7.62
C HIS A 64 5.42 2.93 -6.21
N THR A 65 6.61 2.86 -5.65
CA THR A 65 6.82 3.37 -4.31
C THR A 65 6.97 4.89 -4.35
N ASP A 66 6.62 5.51 -3.23
CA ASP A 66 6.74 6.96 -3.08
C ASP A 66 8.18 7.30 -2.65
N SER A 67 8.41 8.56 -2.29
CA SER A 67 9.75 9.02 -1.92
C SER A 67 10.29 8.36 -0.66
N LYS A 68 9.43 7.72 0.11
CA LYS A 68 9.86 7.03 1.31
C LYS A 68 9.87 5.53 1.13
N GLY A 69 9.77 5.07 -0.10
CA GLY A 69 9.80 3.66 -0.42
C GLY A 69 8.53 2.90 -0.10
N ARG A 70 7.43 3.59 0.13
CA ARG A 70 6.18 2.94 0.51
C ARG A 70 5.27 2.74 -0.68
N PHE A 71 4.48 1.69 -0.64
CA PHE A 71 3.50 1.44 -1.69
C PHE A 71 2.16 1.04 -1.07
N PHE A 72 1.10 1.22 -1.85
CA PHE A 72 -0.25 0.90 -1.43
C PHE A 72 -1.00 0.27 -2.59
N ILE A 73 -1.63 -0.85 -2.35
CA ILE A 73 -2.45 -1.52 -3.36
C ILE A 73 -3.83 -1.70 -2.75
N THR A 74 -4.80 -1.01 -3.28
CA THR A 74 -6.14 -1.00 -2.69
C THR A 74 -7.16 -1.68 -3.58
N GLY A 75 -8.34 -1.90 -3.05
CA GLY A 75 -9.43 -2.48 -3.84
C GLY A 75 -9.24 -3.93 -4.20
N LEU A 76 -8.53 -4.68 -3.37
CA LEU A 76 -8.26 -6.07 -3.66
C LEU A 76 -9.36 -6.97 -3.11
N LYS A 77 -9.56 -8.08 -3.80
CA LYS A 77 -10.53 -9.05 -3.35
C LYS A 77 -9.90 -9.99 -2.34
N GLN A 78 -10.74 -10.69 -1.61
CA GLN A 78 -10.27 -11.67 -0.66
C GLN A 78 -9.66 -12.84 -1.42
N GLU A 79 -8.34 -12.92 -1.39
CA GLU A 79 -7.62 -13.92 -2.15
C GLU A 79 -6.19 -14.00 -1.66
N SER A 80 -5.39 -14.91 -2.20
CA SER A 80 -3.96 -14.93 -1.92
C SER A 80 -3.24 -14.25 -3.06
N TYR A 81 -2.18 -13.54 -2.74
CA TYR A 81 -1.45 -12.73 -3.71
C TYR A 81 0.04 -12.99 -3.66
N ASP A 82 0.68 -12.78 -4.80
CA ASP A 82 2.13 -12.85 -4.91
C ASP A 82 2.63 -11.45 -5.26
N LEU A 83 3.69 -11.02 -4.60
CA LEU A 83 4.25 -9.69 -4.83
C LEU A 83 5.74 -9.76 -5.05
N ARG A 84 6.25 -8.83 -5.85
CA ARG A 84 7.68 -8.72 -6.10
C ARG A 84 8.01 -7.29 -6.45
N ALA A 85 9.12 -6.79 -5.96
CA ALA A 85 9.57 -5.45 -6.27
C ALA A 85 10.74 -5.48 -7.24
N SER A 86 10.90 -4.41 -8.01
CA SER A 86 12.06 -4.27 -8.88
C SER A 86 12.43 -2.81 -9.05
N ARG A 87 13.72 -2.57 -9.31
CA ARG A 87 14.21 -1.23 -9.58
C ARG A 87 15.58 -1.34 -10.23
N ASN A 88 15.72 -0.76 -11.42
CA ASN A 88 17.02 -0.72 -12.11
C ASN A 88 17.71 -2.07 -12.21
N GLY A 89 16.96 -3.09 -12.56
CA GLY A 89 17.53 -4.42 -12.75
C GLY A 89 17.72 -5.24 -11.49
N ALA A 90 17.42 -4.67 -10.34
CA ALA A 90 17.44 -5.44 -9.10
C ALA A 90 16.03 -5.87 -8.76
N TYR A 91 15.89 -7.03 -8.17
CA TYR A 91 14.59 -7.61 -7.85
C TYR A 91 14.57 -8.11 -6.43
N SER A 92 13.39 -8.11 -5.82
CA SER A 92 13.23 -8.77 -4.54
C SER A 92 12.87 -10.22 -4.80
N ASP A 93 12.89 -11.02 -3.75
CA ASP A 93 12.31 -12.35 -3.85
C ASP A 93 10.80 -12.16 -3.96
N TRP A 94 10.12 -13.20 -4.39
CA TRP A 94 8.66 -13.16 -4.42
C TRP A 94 8.11 -13.41 -3.03
N GLU A 95 7.17 -12.58 -2.64
CA GLU A 95 6.40 -12.83 -1.45
C GLU A 95 5.19 -13.59 -1.94
N ARG A 96 5.14 -14.88 -1.72
CA ARG A 96 4.13 -15.73 -2.30
C ARG A 96 3.03 -16.13 -1.35
N ASN A 97 1.85 -16.35 -1.90
CA ASN A 97 0.72 -16.83 -1.15
C ASN A 97 0.38 -15.99 0.08
N LEU A 98 0.43 -14.70 -0.09
CA LEU A 98 0.07 -13.80 0.98
C LEU A 98 -1.44 -13.79 1.12
N PRO A 99 -1.99 -14.33 2.19
CA PRO A 99 -3.43 -14.40 2.31
C PRO A 99 -4.00 -13.05 2.69
N LEU A 100 -5.06 -12.66 2.03
CA LEU A 100 -5.67 -11.37 2.26
C LEU A 100 -7.16 -11.57 2.52
N GLY A 101 -7.59 -11.24 3.72
CA GLY A 101 -8.98 -11.38 4.08
C GLY A 101 -9.82 -10.23 3.56
N LYS A 102 -11.11 -10.39 3.71
CA LYS A 102 -12.04 -9.39 3.24
C LYS A 102 -11.80 -8.07 3.98
N SER A 103 -11.61 -7.02 3.24
CA SER A 103 -11.39 -5.69 3.81
C SER A 103 -10.20 -5.60 4.76
N GLN A 104 -9.30 -6.55 4.68
CA GLN A 104 -8.13 -6.57 5.53
C GLN A 104 -7.03 -5.70 4.98
N THR A 105 -6.18 -5.16 5.85
CA THR A 105 -4.98 -4.46 5.44
C THR A 105 -3.77 -5.28 5.89
N LYS A 106 -2.90 -5.60 4.94
CA LYS A 106 -1.68 -6.33 5.24
C LYS A 106 -0.48 -5.47 4.93
N ASN A 107 0.55 -5.59 5.75
CA ASN A 107 1.77 -4.83 5.53
C ASN A 107 2.91 -5.79 5.22
N VAL A 108 3.68 -5.51 4.18
CA VAL A 108 4.81 -6.36 3.80
C VAL A 108 6.04 -5.52 3.52
N THR A 109 7.20 -6.14 3.62
CA THR A 109 8.45 -5.48 3.29
C THR A 109 9.12 -6.30 2.20
N LEU A 110 9.53 -5.65 1.13
CA LEU A 110 10.23 -6.31 0.03
C LEU A 110 11.62 -5.72 -0.06
N GLN A 111 12.63 -6.56 -0.09
CA GLN A 111 13.99 -6.08 -0.15
C GLN A 111 14.63 -6.48 -1.46
N LEU A 112 15.17 -5.51 -2.17
CA LEU A 112 15.84 -5.78 -3.44
C LEU A 112 17.16 -6.46 -3.17
N LEU A 113 17.46 -7.43 -3.99
CA LEU A 113 18.72 -8.15 -3.91
C LEU A 113 19.64 -7.58 -4.97
N ASN A 114 20.90 -7.90 -4.88
CA ASN A 114 21.80 -7.50 -5.93
C ASN A 114 21.36 -8.22 -7.18
N GLY A 115 21.48 -7.57 -8.31
CA GLY A 115 21.04 -8.12 -9.55
C GLY A 115 21.55 -9.54 -9.78
N ASN A 116 22.79 -9.77 -9.47
CA ASN A 116 23.35 -11.08 -9.67
C ASN A 116 22.74 -12.12 -8.78
N THR A 117 22.48 -11.77 -7.56
CA THR A 117 21.91 -12.68 -6.61
C THR A 117 20.50 -13.07 -7.03
N ALA A 118 19.74 -12.11 -7.43
CA ALA A 118 18.38 -12.38 -7.81
C ALA A 118 18.32 -13.28 -9.04
N THR A 119 19.22 -13.07 -9.96
CA THR A 119 19.24 -13.85 -11.16
C THR A 119 19.62 -15.28 -10.86
N SER A 120 20.54 -15.47 -9.98
CA SER A 120 20.95 -16.82 -9.67
C SER A 120 19.86 -17.57 -8.96
N ALA A 121 19.17 -16.93 -8.10
CA ALA A 121 18.16 -17.61 -7.34
C ALA A 121 17.02 -18.08 -8.18
N VAL A 122 16.65 -17.33 -9.17
CA VAL A 122 15.52 -17.69 -9.98
C VAL A 122 15.69 -18.98 -10.73
N PRO A 123 16.76 -19.17 -11.44
CA PRO A 123 16.91 -20.40 -12.17
C PRO A 123 16.94 -21.59 -11.26
N ALA A 124 17.57 -21.45 -10.15
CA ALA A 124 17.66 -22.55 -9.23
C ALA A 124 16.30 -23.00 -8.77
N SER A 125 15.44 -22.09 -8.50
CA SER A 125 14.15 -22.47 -8.01
C SER A 125 13.30 -23.11 -9.08
N LYS A 126 13.62 -22.91 -10.35
CA LYS A 126 12.83 -23.48 -11.31
C LYS A 126 13.14 -24.81 -11.64
N LYS A 127 14.21 -25.26 -11.28
CA LYS A 127 14.54 -26.51 -11.61
C LYS A 127 13.69 -27.39 -11.21
N HIS A 128 13.04 -27.48 -11.09
CA HIS A 128 12.24 -28.46 -10.94
C HIS A 128 11.25 -28.29 -11.13
#